data_854063ebcb2e693584ff8a0495817d20
#
_entry.id   854063ebcb2e693584ff8a0495817d20
#
_cell.length_a   1.000
_cell.length_b   1.000
_cell.length_c   1.000
_cell.angle_alpha   90.00
_cell.angle_beta   90.00
_cell.angle_gamma   90.00
#
_symmetry.space_group_name_H-M   'P 1'
#
loop_
_entity.id
_entity.type
_entity.pdbx_description
1 polymer ?
#
loop_
_entity_poly.entity_id
_entity_poly.type
_entity_poly.pdbx_seq_one_letter_code
_entity_poly.pdbx_strand_id
1 'polypeptide(L)'
;MSKKEFGTVYLVGAGPGDPDLLTVKAQRLISQCDALVYDSLVPVELVNLVSSTCQLHSVGKRRGHHSVPQRKTNDILFDLAKTCSSIVRLKGGDPFLFGRGAEEASYLHTKGVPVQVVPGVTSGIAAPAYVGIPITNRLAGSSVTFVTGHEGIDKKRPSVNWRSLAKSSDGLVIYMGVHNLKFISTELIAGGMNPSTPAAVIQQGTVVGQRFIKSQLVNLFDRVETENLVSPSIVVIGSVVDFQIEACSPPPAEVTFPIPI
;
A
#
# COMPACT_ATOMS: atom_id res chain seq x y z
N MET A 1 -21.74 -13.99 -35.12
CA MET A 1 -21.50 -14.28 -33.68
C MET A 1 -21.44 -12.95 -32.99
N SER A 2 -22.42 -12.59 -32.13
CA SER A 2 -22.35 -11.36 -31.32
C SER A 2 -21.13 -11.47 -30.41
N LYS A 3 -20.26 -10.45 -30.42
CA LYS A 3 -19.15 -10.33 -29.46
C LYS A 3 -19.77 -10.39 -28.06
N LYS A 4 -19.45 -11.42 -27.27
CA LYS A 4 -19.88 -11.48 -25.87
C LYS A 4 -19.27 -10.28 -25.17
N GLU A 5 -20.11 -9.33 -24.76
CA GLU A 5 -19.66 -8.12 -24.11
C GLU A 5 -19.27 -8.48 -22.66
N PHE A 6 -18.01 -8.25 -22.28
CA PHE A 6 -17.54 -8.46 -20.90
C PHE A 6 -18.00 -7.29 -20.04
N GLY A 7 -18.27 -7.56 -18.78
CA GLY A 7 -18.42 -6.51 -17.76
C GLY A 7 -17.12 -5.76 -17.53
N THR A 8 -17.21 -4.59 -16.92
CA THR A 8 -16.07 -3.71 -16.63
C THR A 8 -15.46 -4.08 -15.28
N VAL A 9 -14.15 -4.26 -15.24
CA VAL A 9 -13.38 -4.41 -13.98
C VAL A 9 -12.81 -3.05 -13.58
N TYR A 10 -13.16 -2.61 -12.37
CA TYR A 10 -12.64 -1.39 -11.75
C TYR A 10 -11.55 -1.77 -10.76
N LEU A 11 -10.30 -1.37 -11.01
CA LEU A 11 -9.19 -1.48 -10.05
C LEU A 11 -9.25 -0.25 -9.15
N VAL A 12 -9.69 -0.43 -7.90
CA VAL A 12 -10.04 0.66 -6.99
C VAL A 12 -9.12 0.66 -5.79
N GLY A 13 -8.56 1.83 -5.47
CA GLY A 13 -7.82 2.05 -4.24
C GLY A 13 -8.77 2.19 -3.05
N ALA A 14 -8.52 1.38 -2.02
CA ALA A 14 -9.26 1.41 -0.75
C ALA A 14 -8.76 2.50 0.21
N GLY A 15 -7.67 3.18 -0.14
CA GLY A 15 -6.99 4.05 0.81
C GLY A 15 -6.10 3.27 1.79
N PRO A 16 -5.50 3.96 2.78
CA PRO A 16 -4.46 3.44 3.66
C PRO A 16 -4.99 2.61 4.85
N GLY A 17 -6.29 2.64 5.09
CA GLY A 17 -6.95 1.98 6.23
C GLY A 17 -8.15 2.77 6.75
N ASP A 18 -8.00 4.07 7.00
CA ASP A 18 -9.10 4.94 7.38
C ASP A 18 -10.16 5.01 6.26
N PRO A 19 -11.42 4.58 6.52
CA PRO A 19 -12.50 4.60 5.53
C PRO A 19 -12.82 6.00 4.99
N ASP A 20 -12.61 7.06 5.77
CA ASP A 20 -12.86 8.44 5.38
C ASP A 20 -11.88 8.94 4.31
N LEU A 21 -10.78 8.21 4.10
CA LEU A 21 -9.84 8.46 3.00
C LEU A 21 -10.22 7.74 1.69
N LEU A 22 -11.39 7.11 1.65
CA LEU A 22 -11.91 6.55 0.41
C LEU A 22 -12.34 7.68 -0.54
N THR A 23 -12.02 7.56 -1.82
CA THR A 23 -12.50 8.54 -2.79
C THR A 23 -14.01 8.39 -3.03
N VAL A 24 -14.71 9.51 -3.26
CA VAL A 24 -16.14 9.51 -3.58
C VAL A 24 -16.47 8.60 -4.79
N LYS A 25 -15.57 8.53 -5.78
CA LYS A 25 -15.74 7.62 -6.93
C LYS A 25 -15.64 6.16 -6.50
N ALA A 26 -14.69 5.83 -5.61
CA ALA A 26 -14.53 4.47 -5.10
C ALA A 26 -15.76 4.04 -4.30
N GLN A 27 -16.25 4.87 -3.38
CA GLN A 27 -17.46 4.61 -2.59
C GLN A 27 -18.67 4.28 -3.46
N ARG A 28 -18.92 5.12 -4.50
CA ARG A 28 -20.02 4.90 -5.43
C ARG A 28 -19.90 3.59 -6.20
N LEU A 29 -18.69 3.25 -6.67
CA LEU A 29 -18.47 2.01 -7.41
C LEU A 29 -18.64 0.77 -6.51
N ILE A 30 -18.16 0.81 -5.27
CA ILE A 30 -18.30 -0.28 -4.30
C ILE A 30 -19.78 -0.52 -4.00
N SER A 31 -20.56 0.53 -3.74
CA SER A 31 -21.98 0.39 -3.39
C SER A 31 -22.86 -0.10 -4.55
N GLN A 32 -22.38 -0.07 -5.79
CA GLN A 32 -23.16 -0.41 -6.99
C GLN A 32 -22.61 -1.61 -7.77
N CYS A 33 -21.53 -2.26 -7.31
CA CYS A 33 -20.95 -3.37 -8.04
C CYS A 33 -21.73 -4.68 -7.87
N ASP A 34 -21.66 -5.53 -8.90
CA ASP A 34 -22.22 -6.90 -8.87
C ASP A 34 -21.30 -7.86 -8.13
N ALA A 35 -19.98 -7.60 -8.16
CA ALA A 35 -18.97 -8.40 -7.48
C ALA A 35 -17.85 -7.54 -6.91
N LEU A 36 -17.41 -7.86 -5.67
CA LEU A 36 -16.28 -7.24 -4.98
C LEU A 36 -15.19 -8.28 -4.72
N VAL A 37 -13.99 -8.04 -5.27
CA VAL A 37 -12.79 -8.85 -5.05
C VAL A 37 -11.81 -8.01 -4.22
N TYR A 38 -11.45 -8.44 -3.00
CA TYR A 38 -10.71 -7.60 -2.05
C TYR A 38 -9.57 -8.33 -1.32
N ASP A 39 -8.56 -7.54 -0.91
CA ASP A 39 -7.37 -7.99 -0.17
C ASP A 39 -7.60 -7.98 1.34
N SER A 40 -6.70 -8.64 2.08
CA SER A 40 -6.73 -8.66 3.56
C SER A 40 -6.45 -7.29 4.22
N LEU A 41 -5.85 -6.35 3.50
CA LEU A 41 -5.60 -4.99 3.99
C LEU A 41 -6.78 -4.01 3.79
N VAL A 42 -7.89 -4.49 3.25
CA VAL A 42 -9.11 -3.69 3.06
C VAL A 42 -9.96 -3.81 4.33
N PRO A 43 -10.32 -2.72 5.00
CA PRO A 43 -11.21 -2.74 6.17
C PRO A 43 -12.58 -3.35 5.85
N VAL A 44 -13.17 -4.06 6.82
CA VAL A 44 -14.49 -4.67 6.68
C VAL A 44 -15.58 -3.61 6.47
N GLU A 45 -15.41 -2.44 7.05
CA GLU A 45 -16.29 -1.28 6.89
C GLU A 45 -16.48 -0.92 5.41
N LEU A 46 -15.40 -0.99 4.61
CA LEU A 46 -15.48 -0.76 3.16
C LEU A 46 -16.11 -1.94 2.41
N VAL A 47 -15.88 -3.17 2.88
CA VAL A 47 -16.52 -4.37 2.30
C VAL A 47 -18.03 -4.33 2.55
N ASN A 48 -18.48 -3.79 3.68
CA ASN A 48 -19.89 -3.66 4.04
C ASN A 48 -20.65 -2.56 3.28
N LEU A 49 -19.97 -1.75 2.47
CA LEU A 49 -20.62 -0.73 1.62
C LEU A 49 -21.38 -1.33 0.43
N VAL A 50 -21.16 -2.60 0.10
CA VAL A 50 -21.80 -3.25 -1.05
C VAL A 50 -23.28 -3.54 -0.80
N SER A 51 -24.05 -3.71 -1.87
CA SER A 51 -25.43 -4.19 -1.77
C SER A 51 -25.48 -5.65 -1.28
N SER A 52 -26.61 -6.07 -0.69
CA SER A 52 -26.83 -7.45 -0.23
C SER A 52 -26.79 -8.50 -1.34
N THR A 53 -26.91 -8.09 -2.59
CA THR A 53 -26.85 -8.96 -3.78
C THR A 53 -25.45 -9.09 -4.36
N CYS A 54 -24.47 -8.31 -3.87
CA CYS A 54 -23.10 -8.31 -4.37
C CYS A 54 -22.36 -9.62 -4.00
N GLN A 55 -21.66 -10.19 -4.96
CA GLN A 55 -20.79 -11.35 -4.73
C GLN A 55 -19.48 -10.92 -4.08
N LEU A 56 -19.11 -11.50 -2.94
CA LEU A 56 -17.88 -11.18 -2.19
C LEU A 56 -16.80 -12.25 -2.42
N HIS A 57 -15.60 -11.82 -2.83
CA HIS A 57 -14.45 -12.67 -3.08
C HIS A 57 -13.22 -12.14 -2.35
N SER A 58 -12.83 -12.77 -1.23
CA SER A 58 -11.58 -12.47 -0.54
C SER A 58 -10.41 -13.18 -1.22
N VAL A 59 -9.40 -12.41 -1.63
CA VAL A 59 -8.15 -12.93 -2.23
C VAL A 59 -6.92 -12.65 -1.36
N GLY A 60 -7.15 -12.13 -0.14
CA GLY A 60 -6.10 -11.87 0.86
C GLY A 60 -5.45 -13.15 1.39
N LYS A 61 -4.27 -13.01 1.96
CA LYS A 61 -3.56 -14.12 2.63
C LYS A 61 -4.34 -14.54 3.88
N ARG A 62 -4.64 -15.82 4.04
CA ARG A 62 -5.05 -16.38 5.33
C ARG A 62 -3.81 -16.79 6.11
N ARG A 63 -3.75 -16.49 7.44
CA ARG A 63 -2.68 -17.02 8.32
C ARG A 63 -2.60 -18.55 8.16
N GLY A 64 -1.38 -19.05 7.92
CA GLY A 64 -1.14 -20.49 7.75
C GLY A 64 -1.43 -21.07 6.37
N HIS A 65 -1.93 -20.28 5.40
CA HIS A 65 -2.13 -20.72 4.03
C HIS A 65 -1.25 -19.89 3.07
N HIS A 66 -0.75 -20.56 2.01
CA HIS A 66 -0.05 -19.89 0.92
C HIS A 66 -0.93 -18.78 0.34
N SER A 67 -0.33 -17.65 -0.01
CA SER A 67 -1.03 -16.56 -0.70
C SER A 67 -1.74 -17.12 -1.94
N VAL A 68 -2.95 -16.65 -2.20
CA VAL A 68 -3.60 -16.90 -3.50
C VAL A 68 -2.63 -16.42 -4.58
N PRO A 69 -2.13 -17.29 -5.47
CA PRO A 69 -1.22 -16.87 -6.52
C PRO A 69 -1.87 -15.74 -7.34
N GLN A 70 -1.10 -14.74 -7.78
CA GLN A 70 -1.62 -13.62 -8.58
C GLN A 70 -2.43 -14.10 -9.77
N ARG A 71 -2.00 -15.20 -10.40
CA ARG A 71 -2.72 -15.82 -11.52
C ARG A 71 -4.16 -16.19 -11.15
N LYS A 72 -4.37 -16.76 -9.95
CA LYS A 72 -5.71 -17.14 -9.50
C LYS A 72 -6.61 -15.91 -9.27
N THR A 73 -6.07 -14.80 -8.74
CA THR A 73 -6.81 -13.54 -8.64
C THR A 73 -7.21 -13.03 -10.02
N ASN A 74 -6.29 -13.08 -10.98
CA ASN A 74 -6.55 -12.69 -12.37
C ASN A 74 -7.64 -13.55 -13.01
N ASP A 75 -7.60 -14.88 -12.79
CA ASP A 75 -8.61 -15.80 -13.30
C ASP A 75 -9.99 -15.54 -12.69
N ILE A 76 -10.07 -15.26 -11.37
CA ILE A 76 -11.32 -14.86 -10.69
C ILE A 76 -11.92 -13.62 -11.36
N LEU A 77 -11.12 -12.55 -11.55
CA LEU A 77 -11.57 -11.33 -12.18
C LEU A 77 -12.07 -11.54 -13.61
N PHE A 78 -11.36 -12.38 -14.37
CA PHE A 78 -11.76 -12.72 -15.74
C PHE A 78 -13.07 -13.53 -15.78
N ASP A 79 -13.26 -14.48 -14.87
CA ASP A 79 -14.47 -15.29 -14.81
C ASP A 79 -15.69 -14.45 -14.39
N LEU A 80 -15.52 -13.55 -13.42
CA LEU A 80 -16.56 -12.60 -13.03
C LEU A 80 -16.96 -11.67 -14.18
N ALA A 81 -16.00 -11.21 -14.99
CA ALA A 81 -16.28 -10.35 -16.14
C ALA A 81 -17.16 -11.03 -17.21
N LYS A 82 -17.29 -12.35 -17.21
CA LYS A 82 -18.18 -13.10 -18.13
C LYS A 82 -19.64 -13.07 -17.69
N THR A 83 -19.93 -12.78 -16.41
CA THR A 83 -21.26 -12.95 -15.80
C THR A 83 -21.78 -11.69 -15.09
N CYS A 84 -20.90 -10.81 -14.64
CA CYS A 84 -21.20 -9.56 -13.96
C CYS A 84 -20.95 -8.37 -14.89
N SER A 85 -21.74 -7.28 -14.75
CA SER A 85 -21.57 -6.05 -15.52
C SER A 85 -20.53 -5.12 -14.90
N SER A 86 -20.45 -5.09 -13.56
CA SER A 86 -19.59 -4.19 -12.78
C SER A 86 -18.85 -4.99 -11.70
N ILE A 87 -17.54 -5.09 -11.82
CA ILE A 87 -16.68 -5.81 -10.88
C ILE A 87 -15.70 -4.81 -10.25
N VAL A 88 -15.67 -4.72 -8.93
CA VAL A 88 -14.68 -3.92 -8.20
C VAL A 88 -13.58 -4.83 -7.66
N ARG A 89 -12.34 -4.58 -8.07
CA ARG A 89 -11.13 -5.11 -7.46
C ARG A 89 -10.61 -4.07 -6.48
N LEU A 90 -10.93 -4.22 -5.19
CA LEU A 90 -10.57 -3.29 -4.12
C LEU A 90 -9.23 -3.66 -3.51
N LYS A 91 -8.28 -2.71 -3.52
CA LYS A 91 -6.86 -2.90 -3.17
C LYS A 91 -6.45 -1.87 -2.11
N GLY A 92 -5.74 -2.31 -1.06
CA GLY A 92 -5.20 -1.38 -0.06
C GLY A 92 -4.32 -0.30 -0.69
N GLY A 93 -4.43 0.94 -0.22
CA GLY A 93 -3.73 2.10 -0.75
C GLY A 93 -4.19 2.48 -2.16
N ASP A 94 -3.24 2.57 -3.07
CA ASP A 94 -3.43 2.86 -4.51
C ASP A 94 -3.18 1.60 -5.35
N PRO A 95 -4.00 1.31 -6.38
CA PRO A 95 -3.86 0.07 -7.16
C PRO A 95 -2.56 0.00 -7.97
N PHE A 96 -1.99 1.14 -8.36
CA PHE A 96 -0.84 1.23 -9.26
C PHE A 96 0.48 1.53 -8.54
N LEU A 97 0.45 1.80 -7.22
CA LEU A 97 1.67 1.97 -6.44
C LEU A 97 1.95 0.74 -5.58
N PHE A 98 2.89 -0.10 -6.01
CA PHE A 98 3.29 -1.39 -5.39
C PHE A 98 2.14 -2.38 -5.14
N GLY A 99 0.98 -2.15 -5.77
CA GLY A 99 -0.23 -2.96 -5.62
C GLY A 99 -0.44 -4.02 -6.71
N ARG A 100 0.47 -4.15 -7.69
CA ARG A 100 0.36 -5.08 -8.83
C ARG A 100 -0.86 -4.84 -9.73
N GLY A 101 -1.57 -3.72 -9.59
CA GLY A 101 -2.76 -3.42 -10.39
C GLY A 101 -2.47 -3.33 -11.89
N ALA A 102 -1.28 -2.87 -12.27
CA ALA A 102 -0.86 -2.84 -13.68
C ALA A 102 -0.75 -4.25 -14.29
N GLU A 103 -0.31 -5.25 -13.51
CA GLU A 103 -0.28 -6.65 -13.95
C GLU A 103 -1.70 -7.21 -14.15
N GLU A 104 -2.61 -6.92 -13.19
CA GLU A 104 -4.03 -7.30 -13.26
C GLU A 104 -4.70 -6.65 -14.49
N ALA A 105 -4.48 -5.34 -14.70
CA ALA A 105 -5.01 -4.60 -15.84
C ALA A 105 -4.50 -5.16 -17.18
N SER A 106 -3.20 -5.42 -17.28
CA SER A 106 -2.58 -5.99 -18.49
C SER A 106 -3.16 -7.36 -18.83
N TYR A 107 -3.26 -8.25 -17.83
CA TYR A 107 -3.86 -9.57 -18.03
C TYR A 107 -5.30 -9.48 -18.56
N LEU A 108 -6.15 -8.68 -17.93
CA LEU A 108 -7.55 -8.50 -18.31
C LEU A 108 -7.67 -7.89 -19.72
N HIS A 109 -6.84 -6.90 -20.01
CA HIS A 109 -6.79 -6.27 -21.34
C HIS A 109 -6.47 -7.28 -22.45
N THR A 110 -5.48 -8.17 -22.24
CA THR A 110 -5.16 -9.23 -23.22
C THR A 110 -6.31 -10.21 -23.47
N LYS A 111 -7.27 -10.27 -22.54
CA LYS A 111 -8.50 -11.08 -22.65
C LYS A 111 -9.68 -10.31 -23.22
N GLY A 112 -9.50 -9.03 -23.57
CA GLY A 112 -10.56 -8.16 -24.10
C GLY A 112 -11.54 -7.63 -23.04
N VAL A 113 -11.21 -7.72 -21.75
CA VAL A 113 -12.04 -7.20 -20.65
C VAL A 113 -11.79 -5.70 -20.50
N PRO A 114 -12.84 -4.84 -20.46
CA PRO A 114 -12.71 -3.43 -20.14
C PRO A 114 -12.20 -3.25 -18.70
N VAL A 115 -11.17 -2.39 -18.53
CA VAL A 115 -10.60 -2.08 -17.22
C VAL A 115 -10.57 -0.58 -17.01
N GLN A 116 -10.96 -0.14 -15.80
CA GLN A 116 -10.81 1.24 -15.35
C GLN A 116 -10.07 1.28 -14.02
N VAL A 117 -9.21 2.31 -13.85
CA VAL A 117 -8.45 2.50 -12.60
C VAL A 117 -9.04 3.69 -11.83
N VAL A 118 -9.21 3.51 -10.54
CA VAL A 118 -9.61 4.55 -9.60
C VAL A 118 -8.52 4.68 -8.55
N PRO A 119 -7.73 5.75 -8.57
CA PRO A 119 -6.68 5.98 -7.58
C PRO A 119 -7.21 5.99 -6.15
N GLY A 120 -6.35 5.65 -5.21
CA GLY A 120 -6.61 5.76 -3.78
C GLY A 120 -5.48 6.49 -3.06
N VAL A 121 -5.75 6.97 -1.84
CA VAL A 121 -4.70 7.56 -1.01
C VAL A 121 -3.73 6.47 -0.60
N THR A 122 -2.47 6.62 -0.99
CA THR A 122 -1.45 5.62 -0.66
C THR A 122 -0.93 5.77 0.76
N SER A 123 -0.59 4.66 1.42
CA SER A 123 -0.08 4.65 2.78
C SER A 123 1.23 5.42 2.96
N GLY A 124 2.06 5.52 1.92
CA GLY A 124 3.31 6.31 1.97
C GLY A 124 3.10 7.81 2.08
N ILE A 125 1.89 8.32 1.79
CA ILE A 125 1.48 9.71 2.02
C ILE A 125 0.70 9.82 3.33
N ALA A 126 -0.27 8.94 3.53
CA ALA A 126 -1.20 9.06 4.64
C ALA A 126 -0.59 8.69 5.99
N ALA A 127 0.18 7.59 6.08
CA ALA A 127 0.76 7.17 7.35
C ALA A 127 1.70 8.23 7.96
N PRO A 128 2.63 8.87 7.20
CA PRO A 128 3.40 10.00 7.72
C PRO A 128 2.52 11.18 8.17
N ALA A 129 1.48 11.53 7.39
CA ALA A 129 0.58 12.62 7.74
C ALA A 129 -0.14 12.36 9.07
N TYR A 130 -0.55 11.10 9.34
CA TYR A 130 -1.23 10.71 10.58
C TYR A 130 -0.34 10.71 11.82
N VAL A 131 0.97 10.88 11.65
CA VAL A 131 1.91 11.14 12.75
C VAL A 131 2.52 12.54 12.64
N GLY A 132 1.94 13.42 11.81
CA GLY A 132 2.35 14.81 11.64
C GLY A 132 3.68 15.01 10.90
N ILE A 133 4.17 13.99 10.17
CA ILE A 133 5.40 14.07 9.37
C ILE A 133 5.05 14.41 7.92
N PRO A 134 5.46 15.58 7.40
CA PRO A 134 5.32 15.89 5.99
C PRO A 134 6.31 15.07 5.18
N ILE A 135 5.92 14.55 4.00
CA ILE A 135 6.86 13.84 3.12
C ILE A 135 7.69 14.78 2.24
N THR A 136 7.34 16.05 2.17
CA THR A 136 8.10 17.14 1.55
C THR A 136 8.04 18.38 2.41
N ASN A 137 9.14 19.15 2.46
CA ASN A 137 9.20 20.44 3.12
C ASN A 137 10.22 21.33 2.41
N ARG A 138 9.92 22.60 2.18
CA ARG A 138 10.81 23.53 1.45
C ARG A 138 12.20 23.67 2.07
N LEU A 139 12.33 23.43 3.38
CA LEU A 139 13.58 23.53 4.11
C LEU A 139 14.32 22.18 4.23
N ALA A 140 13.64 21.05 3.89
CA ALA A 140 14.17 19.70 4.10
C ALA A 140 14.58 18.99 2.80
N GLY A 141 14.17 19.50 1.65
CA GLY A 141 14.45 18.90 0.37
C GLY A 141 13.32 19.03 -0.62
N SER A 142 13.64 18.91 -1.90
CA SER A 142 12.74 19.13 -3.03
C SER A 142 12.33 17.83 -3.71
N SER A 143 12.87 16.70 -3.28
CA SER A 143 12.61 15.39 -3.88
C SER A 143 12.20 14.35 -2.84
N VAL A 144 11.28 13.44 -3.25
CA VAL A 144 10.92 12.25 -2.50
C VAL A 144 10.85 11.05 -3.43
N THR A 145 11.43 9.93 -3.00
CA THR A 145 11.39 8.68 -3.75
C THR A 145 10.54 7.64 -3.01
N PHE A 146 9.50 7.16 -3.68
CA PHE A 146 8.75 5.98 -3.24
C PHE A 146 9.46 4.73 -3.73
N VAL A 147 9.79 3.81 -2.81
CA VAL A 147 10.54 2.60 -3.14
C VAL A 147 10.01 1.39 -2.36
N THR A 148 10.13 0.19 -2.94
CA THR A 148 9.82 -1.05 -2.22
C THR A 148 11.06 -1.60 -1.53
N GLY A 149 10.94 -1.99 -0.28
CA GLY A 149 12.00 -2.69 0.47
C GLY A 149 11.94 -4.22 0.30
N HIS A 150 10.90 -4.73 -0.38
CA HIS A 150 10.76 -6.15 -0.68
C HIS A 150 10.64 -6.36 -2.18
N GLU A 151 11.53 -7.15 -2.72
CA GLU A 151 11.50 -7.58 -4.12
C GLU A 151 11.02 -9.03 -4.19
N GLY A 152 10.21 -9.35 -5.21
CA GLY A 152 9.66 -10.69 -5.38
C GLY A 152 10.74 -11.77 -5.41
N ILE A 153 10.42 -12.95 -4.91
CA ILE A 153 11.31 -14.14 -4.78
C ILE A 153 11.91 -14.54 -6.14
N ASP A 154 11.23 -14.21 -7.24
CA ASP A 154 11.65 -14.57 -8.60
C ASP A 154 12.77 -13.68 -9.18
N LYS A 155 13.16 -12.60 -8.48
CA LYS A 155 14.23 -11.72 -8.94
C LYS A 155 15.61 -12.27 -8.55
N LYS A 156 16.37 -12.67 -9.56
CA LYS A 156 17.75 -13.17 -9.41
C LYS A 156 18.75 -12.11 -8.90
N ARG A 157 18.39 -10.82 -8.91
CA ARG A 157 19.22 -9.70 -8.41
C ARG A 157 18.33 -8.63 -7.80
N PRO A 158 18.76 -7.97 -6.70
CA PRO A 158 18.11 -6.76 -6.21
C PRO A 158 18.01 -5.73 -7.32
N SER A 159 16.79 -5.17 -7.55
CA SER A 159 16.61 -4.12 -8.57
C SER A 159 16.77 -2.73 -7.99
N VAL A 160 16.61 -2.59 -6.67
CA VAL A 160 16.79 -1.29 -5.99
C VAL A 160 18.25 -1.06 -5.68
N ASN A 161 18.81 -0.01 -6.27
CA ASN A 161 20.17 0.43 -5.96
C ASN A 161 20.16 1.44 -4.79
N TRP A 162 20.17 0.90 -3.56
CA TRP A 162 20.12 1.71 -2.33
C TRP A 162 21.27 2.71 -2.23
N ARG A 163 22.49 2.33 -2.67
CA ARG A 163 23.66 3.22 -2.65
C ARG A 163 23.51 4.42 -3.59
N SER A 164 22.83 4.23 -4.70
CA SER A 164 22.52 5.35 -5.61
C SER A 164 21.43 6.24 -5.02
N LEU A 165 20.39 5.65 -4.43
CA LEU A 165 19.32 6.40 -3.78
C LEU A 165 19.81 7.28 -2.63
N ALA A 166 20.83 6.83 -1.89
CA ALA A 166 21.47 7.60 -0.83
C ALA A 166 22.01 8.97 -1.29
N LYS A 167 22.30 9.13 -2.59
CA LYS A 167 22.86 10.35 -3.17
C LYS A 167 21.88 11.15 -4.02
N SER A 168 20.80 10.54 -4.46
CA SER A 168 19.92 11.11 -5.49
C SER A 168 18.55 11.55 -4.97
N SER A 169 18.22 11.28 -3.69
CA SER A 169 16.93 11.63 -3.13
C SER A 169 17.08 12.31 -1.77
N ASP A 170 16.38 13.41 -1.57
CA ASP A 170 16.35 14.12 -0.28
C ASP A 170 15.53 13.36 0.77
N GLY A 171 14.50 12.62 0.33
CA GLY A 171 13.64 11.82 1.17
C GLY A 171 13.27 10.48 0.55
N LEU A 172 13.22 9.42 1.35
CA LEU A 172 12.78 8.09 0.94
C LEU A 172 11.53 7.70 1.72
N VAL A 173 10.54 7.16 0.99
CA VAL A 173 9.35 6.51 1.57
C VAL A 173 9.35 5.06 1.12
N ILE A 174 9.59 4.14 2.06
CA ILE A 174 9.85 2.74 1.78
C ILE A 174 8.65 1.89 2.20
N TYR A 175 8.08 1.19 1.23
CA TYR A 175 7.02 0.20 1.42
C TYR A 175 7.62 -1.17 1.67
N MET A 176 6.98 -1.99 2.52
CA MET A 176 7.42 -3.38 2.76
C MET A 176 8.89 -3.50 3.21
N GLY A 177 9.43 -2.45 3.84
CA GLY A 177 10.86 -2.34 4.16
C GLY A 177 11.29 -2.92 5.50
N VAL A 178 10.37 -3.14 6.44
CA VAL A 178 10.70 -3.46 7.84
C VAL A 178 11.51 -4.75 7.95
N HIS A 179 11.15 -5.82 7.26
CA HIS A 179 11.90 -7.08 7.30
C HIS A 179 13.34 -6.98 6.75
N ASN A 180 13.58 -6.04 5.83
CA ASN A 180 14.88 -5.82 5.21
C ASN A 180 15.59 -4.57 5.75
N LEU A 181 15.07 -3.96 6.82
CA LEU A 181 15.49 -2.63 7.29
C LEU A 181 16.98 -2.57 7.63
N LYS A 182 17.53 -3.62 8.25
CA LYS A 182 18.97 -3.71 8.56
C LYS A 182 19.81 -3.60 7.30
N PHE A 183 19.48 -4.39 6.28
CA PHE A 183 20.17 -4.36 4.99
C PHE A 183 20.02 -2.99 4.30
N ILE A 184 18.80 -2.46 4.27
CA ILE A 184 18.49 -1.16 3.64
C ILE A 184 19.29 -0.04 4.30
N SER A 185 19.29 0.05 5.63
CA SER A 185 20.04 1.08 6.37
C SER A 185 21.55 0.96 6.12
N THR A 186 22.08 -0.28 6.14
CA THR A 186 23.50 -0.53 5.85
C THR A 186 23.89 -0.06 4.45
N GLU A 187 23.10 -0.38 3.44
CA GLU A 187 23.39 -0.01 2.05
C GLU A 187 23.24 1.50 1.79
N LEU A 188 22.28 2.16 2.43
CA LEU A 188 22.14 3.61 2.36
C LEU A 188 23.35 4.32 2.96
N ILE A 189 23.81 3.89 4.15
CA ILE A 189 25.00 4.44 4.80
C ILE A 189 26.25 4.16 3.96
N ALA A 190 26.41 2.95 3.45
CA ALA A 190 27.52 2.59 2.56
C ALA A 190 27.49 3.39 1.23
N GLY A 191 26.31 3.86 0.81
CA GLY A 191 26.11 4.76 -0.32
C GLY A 191 26.47 6.21 -0.04
N GLY A 192 26.75 6.57 1.22
CA GLY A 192 27.14 7.92 1.63
C GLY A 192 26.02 8.72 2.33
N MET A 193 24.88 8.10 2.64
CA MET A 193 23.87 8.74 3.48
C MET A 193 24.40 8.90 4.92
N ASN A 194 24.19 10.07 5.52
CA ASN A 194 24.67 10.34 6.88
C ASN A 194 24.02 9.35 7.86
N PRO A 195 24.78 8.61 8.69
CA PRO A 195 24.23 7.72 9.71
C PRO A 195 23.25 8.40 10.69
N SER A 196 23.41 9.71 10.91
CA SER A 196 22.51 10.53 11.75
C SER A 196 21.27 11.04 10.99
N THR A 197 21.06 10.68 9.72
CA THR A 197 19.85 11.09 8.97
C THR A 197 18.61 10.70 9.74
N PRO A 198 17.67 11.64 9.97
CA PRO A 198 16.40 11.35 10.65
C PRO A 198 15.59 10.30 9.90
N ALA A 199 14.98 9.40 10.64
CA ALA A 199 14.16 8.33 10.08
C ALA A 199 13.00 7.98 11.01
N ALA A 200 11.91 7.48 10.43
CA ALA A 200 10.73 7.04 11.17
C ALA A 200 10.17 5.75 10.59
N VAL A 201 9.56 4.93 11.44
CA VAL A 201 8.75 3.77 11.03
C VAL A 201 7.36 3.96 11.60
N ILE A 202 6.34 3.86 10.73
CA ILE A 202 4.93 3.97 11.09
C ILE A 202 4.26 2.64 10.78
N GLN A 203 3.82 1.94 11.82
CA GLN A 203 3.07 0.69 11.73
C GLN A 203 1.58 0.97 11.77
N GLN A 204 0.79 0.25 10.96
CA GLN A 204 -0.67 0.34 10.90
C GLN A 204 -1.16 1.78 10.81
N GLY A 205 -0.51 2.59 9.95
CA GLY A 205 -0.84 3.99 9.78
C GLY A 205 -2.31 4.21 9.44
N THR A 206 -2.92 5.24 10.01
CA THR A 206 -4.29 5.71 9.85
C THR A 206 -5.38 4.95 10.60
N VAL A 207 -5.07 3.83 11.26
CA VAL A 207 -6.06 3.01 12.01
C VAL A 207 -5.69 2.87 13.47
N VAL A 208 -6.67 2.53 14.32
CA VAL A 208 -6.42 2.23 15.74
C VAL A 208 -5.40 1.09 15.85
N GLY A 209 -4.41 1.30 16.72
CA GLY A 209 -3.23 0.45 16.78
C GLY A 209 -2.04 1.01 16.00
N GLN A 210 -2.19 2.19 15.35
CA GLN A 210 -1.06 2.93 14.79
C GLN A 210 0.01 3.14 15.85
N ARG A 211 1.23 2.76 15.51
CA ARG A 211 2.44 3.00 16.31
C ARG A 211 3.50 3.62 15.43
N PHE A 212 4.32 4.49 15.99
CA PHE A 212 5.47 5.00 15.24
C PHE A 212 6.66 5.22 16.15
N ILE A 213 7.85 5.19 15.56
CA ILE A 213 9.11 5.56 16.20
C ILE A 213 9.86 6.54 15.30
N LYS A 214 10.59 7.45 15.95
CA LYS A 214 11.63 8.27 15.31
C LYS A 214 12.99 7.84 15.82
N SER A 215 13.98 7.85 14.93
CA SER A 215 15.37 7.53 15.26
C SER A 215 16.32 8.14 14.22
N GLN A 216 17.60 7.99 14.44
CA GLN A 216 18.60 8.15 13.39
C GLN A 216 18.70 6.86 12.55
N LEU A 217 19.05 6.98 11.28
CA LEU A 217 19.14 5.85 10.34
C LEU A 217 19.99 4.69 10.88
N VAL A 218 21.13 5.00 11.51
CA VAL A 218 22.06 4.00 12.06
C VAL A 218 21.43 3.15 13.17
N ASN A 219 20.51 3.72 13.94
CA ASN A 219 19.87 3.05 15.09
C ASN A 219 18.46 2.55 14.76
N LEU A 220 17.96 2.81 13.55
CA LEU A 220 16.54 2.60 13.21
C LEU A 220 16.14 1.12 13.32
N PHE A 221 17.00 0.21 12.84
CA PHE A 221 16.74 -1.23 12.90
C PHE A 221 16.63 -1.70 14.36
N ASP A 222 17.60 -1.35 15.21
CA ASP A 222 17.60 -1.79 16.61
C ASP A 222 16.39 -1.24 17.39
N ARG A 223 15.96 -0.02 17.07
CA ARG A 223 14.74 0.57 17.63
C ARG A 223 13.49 -0.18 17.21
N VAL A 224 13.38 -0.57 15.92
CA VAL A 224 12.27 -1.38 15.40
C VAL A 224 12.18 -2.73 16.08
N GLU A 225 13.31 -3.41 16.27
CA GLU A 225 13.39 -4.70 16.98
C GLU A 225 12.98 -4.54 18.46
N THR A 226 13.53 -3.55 19.16
CA THR A 226 13.23 -3.30 20.58
C THR A 226 11.75 -2.99 20.81
N GLU A 227 11.14 -2.21 19.93
CA GLU A 227 9.73 -1.82 20.02
C GLU A 227 8.79 -2.85 19.38
N ASN A 228 9.35 -3.93 18.79
CA ASN A 228 8.59 -4.97 18.09
C ASN A 228 7.62 -4.41 17.02
N LEU A 229 8.07 -3.46 16.18
CA LEU A 229 7.28 -2.99 15.07
C LEU A 229 7.33 -4.00 13.92
N VAL A 230 6.14 -4.28 13.36
CA VAL A 230 5.98 -5.28 12.30
C VAL A 230 5.20 -4.71 11.10
N SER A 231 5.09 -5.49 10.05
CA SER A 231 4.24 -5.14 8.89
C SER A 231 2.74 -5.24 9.24
N PRO A 232 1.88 -4.42 8.63
CA PRO A 232 2.20 -3.43 7.60
C PRO A 232 2.81 -2.15 8.17
N SER A 233 3.87 -1.65 7.54
CA SER A 233 4.55 -0.43 7.99
C SER A 233 5.12 0.36 6.82
N ILE A 234 5.22 1.67 7.01
CA ILE A 234 5.94 2.61 6.13
C ILE A 234 7.19 3.09 6.84
N VAL A 235 8.31 3.13 6.13
CA VAL A 235 9.56 3.73 6.61
C VAL A 235 9.78 5.05 5.88
N VAL A 236 10.05 6.13 6.61
CA VAL A 236 10.41 7.44 6.07
C VAL A 236 11.83 7.76 6.50
N ILE A 237 12.69 8.14 5.55
CA ILE A 237 14.09 8.52 5.80
C ILE A 237 14.35 9.87 5.14
N GLY A 238 14.90 10.79 5.90
CA GLY A 238 15.23 12.13 5.42
C GLY A 238 14.96 13.20 6.47
N SER A 239 15.49 14.40 6.25
CA SER A 239 15.35 15.55 7.16
C SER A 239 13.89 15.98 7.37
N VAL A 240 12.97 15.60 6.48
CA VAL A 240 11.52 15.83 6.65
C VAL A 240 10.97 15.28 7.97
N VAL A 241 11.57 14.23 8.50
CA VAL A 241 11.15 13.59 9.76
C VAL A 241 11.30 14.53 10.97
N ASP A 242 12.21 15.50 10.90
CA ASP A 242 12.40 16.49 11.95
C ASP A 242 11.37 17.63 11.91
N PHE A 243 10.60 17.74 10.80
CA PHE A 243 9.51 18.71 10.67
C PHE A 243 8.17 18.17 11.16
N GLN A 244 8.17 17.17 12.04
CA GLN A 244 6.97 16.64 12.65
C GLN A 244 6.20 17.70 13.43
N ILE A 245 4.87 17.77 13.19
CA ILE A 245 3.94 18.67 13.88
C ILE A 245 2.82 17.82 14.47
N GLU A 246 2.96 17.40 15.73
CA GLU A 246 1.99 16.51 16.40
C GLU A 246 0.57 17.07 16.40
N ALA A 247 0.42 18.38 16.57
CA ALA A 247 -0.89 19.06 16.56
C ALA A 247 -1.65 18.92 15.23
N CYS A 248 -0.99 18.49 14.15
CA CYS A 248 -1.61 18.27 12.83
C CYS A 248 -1.99 16.80 12.60
N SER A 249 -1.72 15.92 13.56
CA SER A 249 -2.03 14.49 13.42
C SER A 249 -3.52 14.25 13.60
N PRO A 250 -4.24 13.75 12.56
CA PRO A 250 -5.63 13.35 12.74
C PRO A 250 -5.73 12.08 13.60
N PRO A 251 -6.87 11.84 14.28
CA PRO A 251 -7.07 10.62 15.04
C PRO A 251 -7.11 9.41 14.11
N PRO A 252 -6.49 8.28 14.51
CA PRO A 252 -6.63 7.02 13.77
C PRO A 252 -8.07 6.51 13.78
N ALA A 253 -8.52 5.94 12.66
CA ALA A 253 -9.86 5.38 12.52
C ALA A 253 -10.00 4.02 13.22
N GLU A 254 -11.14 3.78 13.86
CA GLU A 254 -11.51 2.45 14.35
C GLU A 254 -12.03 1.60 13.18
N VAL A 255 -11.33 0.53 12.87
CA VAL A 255 -11.68 -0.36 11.76
C VAL A 255 -11.44 -1.82 12.11
N THR A 256 -12.12 -2.71 11.40
CA THR A 256 -11.95 -4.16 11.48
C THR A 256 -11.38 -4.70 10.17
N PHE A 257 -10.38 -5.55 10.24
CA PHE A 257 -9.86 -6.23 9.04
C PHE A 257 -10.47 -7.64 8.92
N PRO A 258 -10.73 -8.11 7.69
CA PRO A 258 -11.32 -9.42 7.46
C PRO A 258 -10.41 -10.58 7.89
N ILE A 259 -9.12 -10.28 8.03
CA ILE A 259 -8.09 -11.22 8.50
C ILE A 259 -7.16 -10.42 9.44
N PRO A 260 -6.81 -10.94 10.64
CA PRO A 260 -5.87 -10.26 11.53
C PRO A 260 -4.55 -9.96 10.81
N ILE A 261 -4.12 -8.72 10.91
CA ILE A 261 -2.89 -8.22 10.30
C ILE A 261 -1.67 -8.66 11.10
#